data_29c9f595b9738a5903bfacb612d6efda
#
_entry.id   29c9f595b9738a5903bfacb612d6efda
#
_cell.length_a   1.000
_cell.length_b   1.000
_cell.length_c   1.000
_cell.angle_alpha   90.00
_cell.angle_beta   90.00
_cell.angle_gamma   90.00
#
_symmetry.space_group_name_H-M   'P 1'
#
loop_
_entity.id
_entity.type
_entity.pdbx_description
1 polymer ?
#
loop_
_entity_poly.entity_id
_entity_poly.type
_entity_poly.pdbx_seq_one_letter_code
_entity_poly.pdbx_strand_id
1 'polypeptide(L)'
;LLLRAIERGLGPSDLEELGARYERPMWSAAGDFLREYERTQALAGSHSYSAAELVTQVLLRPELLQEHPWHTIVVDDAQLLDPTSGQLIAELAKTARLTVIGGDPDQAVFAFRGANSEFLTTWEAGNELRLEAPQRKPAPACVSVVDSRRTLRDVLANTVRRRHLEDNVSWRDIAVIVRSIGDIGPARRTLLAAGVPVHISPTDVVLAEQRLVKAVMLALRALETELDAVELEELITGPVGGADPVTLRRLIRGLRRWKPEQRGMDTLRELLVGELPDFNDLLTEREEAILARIRGVLSAGRDALRTGAAVEEVLWEVWQATGLDTRLQAAALRGGAAGSQADRDLDAMMALFDAAGDYAERRPSASLESFILHITEQELPTGVRDRRSALPDAVEILTAHGAVGREWDTVIVAGVQEGTWPSVGETGSLFGQED
;
A
#
# COMPACT_ATOMS: atom_id res chain seq x y z
N LEU A 1 13.63 10.74 3.67
CA LEU A 1 14.62 11.75 3.33
C LEU A 1 15.47 11.31 2.14
N LEU A 2 16.20 10.19 2.18
CA LEU A 2 17.13 9.76 1.12
C LEU A 2 16.40 9.55 -0.22
N LEU A 3 15.28 8.83 -0.24
CA LEU A 3 14.48 8.65 -1.45
C LEU A 3 14.04 10.00 -2.05
N ARG A 4 13.62 10.95 -1.19
CA ARG A 4 13.24 12.30 -1.62
C ARG A 4 14.40 13.10 -2.19
N ALA A 5 15.58 12.96 -1.61
CA ALA A 5 16.78 13.59 -2.14
C ALA A 5 17.09 13.06 -3.54
N ILE A 6 17.06 11.75 -3.73
CA ILE A 6 17.29 11.10 -5.03
C ILE A 6 16.23 11.51 -6.07
N GLU A 7 14.96 11.55 -5.70
CA GLU A 7 13.85 12.01 -6.56
C GLU A 7 14.00 13.49 -6.98
N ARG A 8 14.69 14.30 -6.17
CA ARG A 8 15.03 15.69 -6.48
C ARG A 8 16.38 15.85 -7.18
N GLY A 9 17.08 14.76 -7.48
CA GLY A 9 18.39 14.77 -8.09
C GLY A 9 19.53 15.23 -7.17
N LEU A 10 19.30 15.21 -5.84
CA LEU A 10 20.28 15.62 -4.85
C LEU A 10 21.20 14.44 -4.51
N GLY A 11 22.51 14.66 -4.66
CA GLY A 11 23.53 13.69 -4.27
C GLY A 11 24.03 13.91 -2.83
N PRO A 12 24.99 13.06 -2.38
CA PRO A 12 25.55 13.14 -1.03
C PRO A 12 26.10 14.53 -0.67
N SER A 13 26.80 15.17 -1.61
CA SER A 13 27.42 16.49 -1.40
C SER A 13 26.36 17.61 -1.28
N ASP A 14 25.28 17.50 -2.04
CA ASP A 14 24.18 18.47 -2.00
C ASP A 14 23.48 18.42 -0.64
N LEU A 15 23.28 17.23 -0.11
CA LEU A 15 22.69 17.01 1.23
C LEU A 15 23.56 17.58 2.34
N GLU A 16 24.88 17.45 2.24
CA GLU A 16 25.83 18.03 3.19
C GLU A 16 25.77 19.56 3.14
N GLU A 17 25.80 20.15 1.93
CA GLU A 17 25.75 21.60 1.72
C GLU A 17 24.44 22.16 2.26
N LEU A 18 23.30 21.55 1.89
CA LEU A 18 21.97 21.97 2.35
C LEU A 18 21.86 21.81 3.87
N GLY A 19 22.37 20.71 4.44
CA GLY A 19 22.39 20.47 5.87
C GLY A 19 23.19 21.53 6.64
N ALA A 20 24.32 21.95 6.11
CA ALA A 20 25.11 23.04 6.66
C ALA A 20 24.42 24.40 6.51
N ARG A 21 23.86 24.67 5.33
CA ARG A 21 23.22 25.95 5.00
C ARG A 21 21.97 26.23 5.82
N TYR A 22 21.15 25.18 6.06
CA TYR A 22 19.88 25.28 6.80
C TYR A 22 20.00 24.85 8.26
N GLU A 23 21.21 24.61 8.76
CA GLU A 23 21.48 24.15 10.13
C GLU A 23 20.74 22.85 10.47
N ARG A 24 20.65 21.91 9.51
CA ARG A 24 19.99 20.61 9.64
C ARG A 24 21.01 19.46 9.70
N PRO A 25 21.57 19.12 10.88
CA PRO A 25 22.62 18.10 11.00
C PRO A 25 22.22 16.72 10.45
N MET A 26 20.92 16.41 10.48
CA MET A 26 20.39 15.16 9.96
C MET A 26 20.50 15.06 8.44
N TRP A 27 20.46 16.18 7.72
CA TRP A 27 20.66 16.18 6.26
C TRP A 27 22.11 15.93 5.91
N SER A 28 23.04 16.50 6.65
CA SER A 28 24.46 16.20 6.49
C SER A 28 24.77 14.73 6.79
N ALA A 29 24.24 14.18 7.88
CA ALA A 29 24.37 12.76 8.20
C ALA A 29 23.75 11.84 7.14
N ALA A 30 22.63 12.25 6.53
CA ALA A 30 22.01 11.54 5.42
C ALA A 30 22.90 11.56 4.17
N GLY A 31 23.59 12.66 3.89
CA GLY A 31 24.60 12.75 2.82
C GLY A 31 25.76 11.80 3.04
N ASP A 32 26.31 11.75 4.27
CA ASP A 32 27.37 10.79 4.63
C ASP A 32 26.92 9.34 4.45
N PHE A 33 25.70 9.01 4.90
CA PHE A 33 25.12 7.68 4.74
C PHE A 33 24.93 7.31 3.25
N LEU A 34 24.40 8.22 2.44
CA LEU A 34 24.18 7.99 1.01
C LEU A 34 25.51 7.72 0.30
N ARG A 35 26.57 8.46 0.65
CA ARG A 35 27.93 8.22 0.11
C ARG A 35 28.48 6.84 0.45
N GLU A 36 28.27 6.39 1.68
CA GLU A 36 28.70 5.06 2.11
C GLU A 36 27.89 3.95 1.45
N TYR A 37 26.59 4.17 1.28
CA TYR A 37 25.69 3.27 0.57
C TYR A 37 26.11 3.11 -0.90
N GLU A 38 26.39 4.21 -1.62
CA GLU A 38 26.85 4.18 -3.01
C GLU A 38 28.19 3.43 -3.15
N ARG A 39 29.12 3.64 -2.20
CA ARG A 39 30.39 2.91 -2.17
C ARG A 39 30.19 1.40 -1.98
N THR A 40 29.31 1.04 -1.07
CA THR A 40 29.03 -0.37 -0.78
C THR A 40 28.35 -1.04 -1.97
N GLN A 41 27.41 -0.38 -2.63
CA GLN A 41 26.80 -0.87 -3.85
C GLN A 41 27.81 -1.05 -5.00
N ALA A 42 28.71 -0.10 -5.18
CA ALA A 42 29.76 -0.19 -6.19
C ALA A 42 30.68 -1.41 -5.97
N LEU A 43 30.91 -1.82 -4.72
CA LEU A 43 31.72 -2.99 -4.37
C LEU A 43 30.95 -4.32 -4.50
N ALA A 44 29.64 -4.32 -4.34
CA ALA A 44 28.82 -5.53 -4.35
C ALA A 44 28.62 -6.15 -5.75
N GLY A 45 28.93 -5.43 -6.82
CA GLY A 45 28.87 -5.92 -8.22
C GLY A 45 27.46 -6.21 -8.75
N SER A 46 26.42 -6.07 -7.93
CA SER A 46 25.02 -6.18 -8.33
C SER A 46 24.33 -4.86 -8.07
N HIS A 47 23.90 -4.18 -9.13
CA HIS A 47 23.20 -2.91 -9.00
C HIS A 47 21.69 -3.15 -9.05
N SER A 48 21.02 -2.93 -7.94
CA SER A 48 19.57 -2.80 -7.88
C SER A 48 19.25 -1.30 -7.81
N TYR A 49 18.68 -0.76 -8.88
CA TYR A 49 18.30 0.64 -8.94
C TYR A 49 16.79 0.81 -8.64
N SER A 50 16.44 1.79 -7.82
CA SER A 50 15.09 2.32 -7.78
C SER A 50 14.77 3.03 -9.10
N ALA A 51 13.48 3.30 -9.36
CA ALA A 51 13.07 4.01 -10.58
C ALA A 51 13.75 5.39 -10.70
N ALA A 52 13.86 6.14 -9.59
CA ALA A 52 14.51 7.45 -9.56
C ALA A 52 16.02 7.36 -9.80
N GLU A 53 16.70 6.37 -9.21
CA GLU A 53 18.13 6.13 -9.46
C GLU A 53 18.38 5.74 -10.91
N LEU A 54 17.50 4.92 -11.51
CA LEU A 54 17.62 4.54 -12.92
C LEU A 54 17.53 5.78 -13.82
N VAL A 55 16.56 6.67 -13.57
CA VAL A 55 16.43 7.96 -14.30
C VAL A 55 17.70 8.78 -14.15
N THR A 56 18.24 8.91 -12.94
CA THR A 56 19.48 9.63 -12.67
C THR A 56 20.66 9.02 -13.42
N GLN A 57 20.78 7.68 -13.46
CA GLN A 57 21.85 7.01 -14.21
C GLN A 57 21.75 7.24 -15.72
N VAL A 58 20.55 7.33 -16.27
CA VAL A 58 20.32 7.68 -17.69
C VAL A 58 20.70 9.13 -17.94
N LEU A 59 20.35 10.07 -17.06
CA LEU A 59 20.69 11.50 -17.19
C LEU A 59 22.22 11.74 -17.13
N LEU A 60 22.97 10.91 -16.40
CA LEU A 60 24.42 10.95 -16.38
C LEU A 60 25.09 10.44 -17.67
N ARG A 61 24.30 9.81 -18.56
CA ARG A 61 24.78 9.22 -19.82
C ARG A 61 23.88 9.65 -20.98
N PRO A 62 23.82 10.95 -21.31
CA PRO A 62 22.91 11.50 -22.31
C PRO A 62 23.12 10.89 -23.71
N GLU A 63 24.29 10.29 -23.99
CA GLU A 63 24.55 9.59 -25.22
C GLU A 63 23.59 8.40 -25.45
N LEU A 64 23.13 7.74 -24.41
CA LEU A 64 22.15 6.64 -24.51
C LEU A 64 20.80 7.10 -25.04
N LEU A 65 20.42 8.34 -24.77
CA LEU A 65 19.16 8.94 -25.26
C LEU A 65 19.23 9.32 -26.74
N GLN A 66 20.45 9.48 -27.28
CA GLN A 66 20.66 9.87 -28.67
C GLN A 66 20.67 8.67 -29.63
N GLU A 67 20.93 7.45 -29.14
CA GLU A 67 20.97 6.24 -29.95
C GLU A 67 19.61 5.89 -30.55
N HIS A 68 18.51 6.26 -29.86
CA HIS A 68 17.14 5.96 -30.26
C HIS A 68 16.26 7.22 -30.17
N PRO A 69 16.38 8.18 -31.10
CA PRO A 69 15.61 9.42 -31.04
C PRO A 69 14.12 9.17 -31.26
N TRP A 70 13.31 9.70 -30.40
CA TRP A 70 11.85 9.63 -30.52
C TRP A 70 11.37 10.67 -31.55
N HIS A 71 10.48 10.28 -32.43
CA HIS A 71 9.87 11.24 -33.36
C HIS A 71 8.89 12.17 -32.66
N THR A 72 8.07 11.63 -31.78
CA THR A 72 7.04 12.35 -31.04
C THR A 72 7.02 11.88 -29.59
N ILE A 73 7.01 12.83 -28.67
CA ILE A 73 6.85 12.61 -27.24
C ILE A 73 5.56 13.29 -26.80
N VAL A 74 4.70 12.57 -26.10
CA VAL A 74 3.49 13.11 -25.49
C VAL A 74 3.53 12.80 -24.00
N VAL A 75 3.45 13.83 -23.18
CA VAL A 75 3.41 13.74 -21.73
C VAL A 75 2.05 14.25 -21.28
N ASP A 76 1.28 13.38 -20.66
CA ASP A 76 0.01 13.73 -20.03
C ASP A 76 0.19 13.82 -18.52
N ASP A 77 -0.62 14.64 -17.86
CA ASP A 77 -0.56 14.85 -16.40
C ASP A 77 0.85 15.28 -15.89
N ALA A 78 1.52 16.16 -16.63
CA ALA A 78 2.90 16.57 -16.32
C ALA A 78 3.07 17.25 -14.95
N GLN A 79 1.99 17.73 -14.32
CA GLN A 79 2.00 18.22 -12.93
C GLN A 79 2.31 17.12 -11.89
N LEU A 80 2.28 15.86 -12.29
CA LEU A 80 2.56 14.71 -11.41
C LEU A 80 4.02 14.22 -11.50
N LEU A 81 4.83 14.83 -12.37
CA LEU A 81 6.25 14.47 -12.52
C LEU A 81 7.08 15.01 -11.35
N ASP A 82 8.04 14.21 -10.92
CA ASP A 82 9.16 14.68 -10.10
C ASP A 82 10.18 15.44 -10.96
N PRO A 83 11.04 16.29 -10.34
CA PRO A 83 12.01 17.11 -11.09
C PRO A 83 12.98 16.30 -11.94
N THR A 84 13.41 15.12 -11.48
CA THR A 84 14.36 14.25 -12.18
C THR A 84 13.71 13.65 -13.44
N SER A 85 12.46 13.19 -13.31
CA SER A 85 11.66 12.71 -14.45
C SER A 85 11.39 13.85 -15.45
N GLY A 86 11.13 15.06 -14.96
CA GLY A 86 11.00 16.25 -15.81
C GLY A 86 12.27 16.55 -16.60
N GLN A 87 13.45 16.45 -15.98
CA GLN A 87 14.74 16.60 -16.65
C GLN A 87 14.96 15.54 -17.74
N LEU A 88 14.58 14.27 -17.46
CA LEU A 88 14.66 13.21 -18.46
C LEU A 88 13.80 13.54 -19.69
N ILE A 89 12.57 14.00 -19.48
CA ILE A 89 11.69 14.42 -20.58
C ILE A 89 12.31 15.60 -21.36
N ALA A 90 12.91 16.57 -20.65
CA ALA A 90 13.59 17.70 -21.30
C ALA A 90 14.78 17.25 -22.17
N GLU A 91 15.58 16.29 -21.71
CA GLU A 91 16.67 15.73 -22.50
C GLU A 91 16.17 14.95 -23.73
N LEU A 92 15.13 14.12 -23.58
CA LEU A 92 14.51 13.41 -24.70
C LEU A 92 13.89 14.37 -25.71
N ALA A 93 13.30 15.46 -25.27
CA ALA A 93 12.67 16.48 -26.12
C ALA A 93 13.67 17.18 -27.05
N LYS A 94 14.97 17.27 -26.69
CA LYS A 94 16.01 17.88 -27.52
C LYS A 94 16.19 17.19 -28.88
N THR A 95 15.92 15.90 -28.96
CA THR A 95 16.07 15.08 -30.18
C THR A 95 14.71 14.77 -30.83
N ALA A 96 13.60 15.02 -30.17
CA ALA A 96 12.29 14.79 -30.72
C ALA A 96 11.86 15.88 -31.70
N ARG A 97 11.16 15.49 -32.78
CA ARG A 97 10.58 16.44 -33.73
C ARG A 97 9.38 17.20 -33.16
N LEU A 98 8.60 16.53 -32.30
CA LEU A 98 7.43 17.09 -31.65
C LEU A 98 7.40 16.61 -30.20
N THR A 99 7.26 17.56 -29.29
CA THR A 99 6.97 17.28 -27.87
C THR A 99 5.71 18.00 -27.47
N VAL A 100 4.75 17.25 -26.93
CA VAL A 100 3.49 17.78 -26.40
C VAL A 100 3.45 17.50 -24.91
N ILE A 101 3.31 18.54 -24.10
CA ILE A 101 3.22 18.43 -22.65
C ILE A 101 1.87 18.99 -22.23
N GLY A 102 1.06 18.15 -21.61
CA GLY A 102 -0.26 18.47 -21.09
C GLY A 102 -0.35 18.30 -19.59
N GLY A 103 -1.20 19.07 -18.96
CA GLY A 103 -1.47 18.94 -17.54
C GLY A 103 -2.23 20.12 -16.96
N ASP A 104 -2.58 20.02 -15.69
CA ASP A 104 -3.26 21.05 -14.91
C ASP A 104 -2.50 21.25 -13.58
N PRO A 105 -1.83 22.39 -13.37
CA PRO A 105 -1.07 22.64 -12.14
C PRO A 105 -1.92 22.54 -10.87
N ASP A 106 -3.22 22.83 -10.94
CA ASP A 106 -4.14 22.79 -9.80
C ASP A 106 -4.53 21.35 -9.41
N GLN A 107 -4.14 20.33 -10.20
CA GLN A 107 -4.38 18.92 -9.93
C GLN A 107 -3.13 18.17 -9.42
N ALA A 108 -2.13 18.88 -8.91
CA ALA A 108 -0.90 18.31 -8.36
C ALA A 108 -1.15 17.75 -6.95
N VAL A 109 -1.52 16.47 -6.84
CA VAL A 109 -1.86 15.81 -5.55
C VAL A 109 -0.73 14.94 -4.99
N PHE A 110 0.37 14.72 -5.73
CA PHE A 110 1.48 13.88 -5.33
C PHE A 110 2.73 14.64 -4.88
N ALA A 111 2.58 15.86 -4.37
CA ALA A 111 3.72 16.64 -3.86
C ALA A 111 4.50 15.89 -2.77
N PHE A 112 3.83 15.11 -1.93
CA PHE A 112 4.46 14.27 -0.93
C PHE A 112 5.35 13.15 -1.52
N ARG A 113 5.19 12.82 -2.81
CA ARG A 113 6.05 11.90 -3.58
C ARG A 113 7.13 12.61 -4.38
N GLY A 114 7.30 13.92 -4.22
CA GLY A 114 8.24 14.70 -4.98
C GLY A 114 7.69 15.28 -6.28
N ALA A 115 6.42 15.03 -6.62
CA ALA A 115 5.80 15.67 -7.79
C ALA A 115 5.81 17.19 -7.64
N ASN A 116 6.16 17.88 -8.72
CA ASN A 116 6.21 19.33 -8.76
C ASN A 116 5.65 19.82 -10.10
N SER A 117 4.63 20.67 -10.02
CA SER A 117 4.03 21.29 -11.22
C SER A 117 4.96 22.31 -11.91
N GLU A 118 6.13 22.62 -11.33
CA GLU A 118 7.09 23.57 -11.88
C GLU A 118 7.53 23.18 -13.28
N PHE A 119 7.77 21.89 -13.55
CA PHE A 119 8.12 21.41 -14.88
C PHE A 119 7.08 21.82 -15.92
N LEU A 120 5.78 21.66 -15.63
CA LEU A 120 4.70 22.04 -16.53
C LEU A 120 4.63 23.56 -16.72
N THR A 121 4.80 24.34 -15.65
CA THR A 121 4.62 25.80 -15.68
C THR A 121 5.82 26.56 -16.22
N THR A 122 7.01 25.97 -16.16
CA THR A 122 8.26 26.58 -16.66
C THR A 122 8.68 26.06 -18.03
N TRP A 123 7.94 25.11 -18.62
CA TRP A 123 8.27 24.56 -19.92
C TRP A 123 8.19 25.63 -21.01
N GLU A 124 9.31 25.89 -21.67
CA GLU A 124 9.36 26.81 -22.80
C GLU A 124 8.82 26.14 -24.07
N ALA A 125 7.55 26.36 -24.36
CA ALA A 125 6.89 25.83 -25.55
C ALA A 125 6.92 26.82 -26.71
N GLY A 126 7.08 26.30 -27.93
CA GLY A 126 6.93 27.11 -29.17
C GLY A 126 5.48 27.53 -29.38
N ASN A 127 4.52 26.75 -28.95
CA ASN A 127 3.09 27.06 -28.94
C ASN A 127 2.48 26.60 -27.62
N GLU A 128 1.72 27.47 -26.98
CA GLU A 128 0.92 27.17 -25.82
C GLU A 128 -0.56 27.17 -26.20
N LEU A 129 -1.26 26.08 -25.81
CA LEU A 129 -2.70 25.98 -25.96
C LEU A 129 -3.33 25.85 -24.58
N ARG A 130 -4.03 26.89 -24.15
CA ARG A 130 -4.81 26.85 -22.92
C ARG A 130 -6.26 26.48 -23.24
N LEU A 131 -6.75 25.40 -22.61
CA LEU A 131 -8.14 25.00 -22.73
C LEU A 131 -8.97 25.88 -21.78
N GLU A 132 -9.76 26.79 -22.32
CA GLU A 132 -10.53 27.77 -21.53
C GLU A 132 -11.83 27.20 -20.93
N ALA A 133 -12.36 26.14 -21.52
CA ALA A 133 -13.61 25.53 -21.09
C ALA A 133 -13.39 24.08 -20.68
N PRO A 134 -13.55 23.73 -19.39
CA PRO A 134 -13.57 22.35 -18.99
C PRO A 134 -14.76 21.65 -19.66
N GLN A 135 -14.50 20.50 -20.30
CA GLN A 135 -15.57 19.66 -20.87
C GLN A 135 -16.51 19.14 -19.76
N ARG A 136 -15.98 19.04 -18.56
CA ARG A 136 -16.72 18.70 -17.34
C ARG A 136 -17.21 19.98 -16.69
N LYS A 137 -18.53 20.12 -16.59
CA LYS A 137 -19.10 21.29 -15.88
C LYS A 137 -18.82 21.11 -14.38
N PRO A 138 -18.14 22.05 -13.72
CA PRO A 138 -18.03 21.99 -12.29
C PRO A 138 -19.45 22.10 -11.69
N ALA A 139 -19.83 21.12 -10.89
CA ALA A 139 -21.07 21.22 -10.13
C ALA A 139 -20.94 22.33 -9.08
N PRO A 140 -22.03 23.06 -8.74
CA PRO A 140 -21.97 24.03 -7.66
C PRO A 140 -21.60 23.33 -6.36
N ALA A 141 -20.55 23.81 -5.71
CA ALA A 141 -20.11 23.29 -4.43
C ALA A 141 -21.12 23.67 -3.34
N CYS A 142 -21.58 22.67 -2.59
CA CYS A 142 -22.40 22.87 -1.39
C CYS A 142 -21.57 22.54 -0.15
N VAL A 143 -21.46 23.47 0.80
CA VAL A 143 -20.70 23.27 2.03
C VAL A 143 -21.67 23.05 3.19
N SER A 144 -21.51 21.95 3.91
CA SER A 144 -22.25 21.63 5.12
C SER A 144 -21.31 21.69 6.32
N VAL A 145 -21.51 22.62 7.22
CA VAL A 145 -20.75 22.73 8.48
C VAL A 145 -21.46 21.91 9.55
N VAL A 146 -20.71 21.03 10.21
CA VAL A 146 -21.23 20.13 11.25
C VAL A 146 -20.41 20.30 12.55
N ASP A 147 -21.06 20.10 13.68
CA ASP A 147 -20.50 20.32 15.02
C ASP A 147 -19.91 19.05 15.65
N SER A 148 -20.22 17.90 15.09
CA SER A 148 -19.80 16.63 15.67
C SER A 148 -19.60 15.53 14.62
N ARG A 149 -18.82 14.50 14.97
CA ARG A 149 -18.68 13.29 14.16
C ARG A 149 -20.00 12.54 13.95
N ARG A 150 -20.94 12.67 14.88
CA ARG A 150 -22.27 12.08 14.74
C ARG A 150 -23.05 12.80 13.66
N THR A 151 -23.14 14.13 13.75
CA THR A 151 -23.80 14.95 12.75
C THR A 151 -23.18 14.75 11.35
N LEU A 152 -21.84 14.64 11.27
CA LEU A 152 -21.15 14.32 10.02
C LEU A 152 -21.67 13.01 9.40
N ARG A 153 -21.82 11.96 10.20
CA ARG A 153 -22.32 10.66 9.73
C ARG A 153 -23.77 10.77 9.21
N ASP A 154 -24.61 11.46 9.98
CA ASP A 154 -26.01 11.63 9.62
C ASP A 154 -26.15 12.45 8.32
N VAL A 155 -25.38 13.54 8.17
CA VAL A 155 -25.37 14.37 6.96
C VAL A 155 -24.81 13.57 5.77
N LEU A 156 -23.72 12.85 5.95
CA LEU A 156 -23.12 12.03 4.89
C LEU A 156 -24.14 11.00 4.36
N ALA A 157 -24.70 10.19 5.24
CA ALA A 157 -25.66 9.16 4.87
C ALA A 157 -26.91 9.75 4.20
N ASN A 158 -27.43 10.86 4.72
CA ASN A 158 -28.59 11.53 4.18
C ASN A 158 -28.30 12.12 2.78
N THR A 159 -27.16 12.77 2.59
CA THR A 159 -26.78 13.36 1.30
C THR A 159 -26.66 12.27 0.23
N VAL A 160 -25.94 11.18 0.51
CA VAL A 160 -25.78 10.06 -0.43
C VAL A 160 -27.15 9.47 -0.81
N ARG A 161 -28.01 9.21 0.19
CA ARG A 161 -29.33 8.64 -0.06
C ARG A 161 -30.23 9.57 -0.86
N ARG A 162 -30.20 10.87 -0.59
CA ARG A 162 -31.01 11.84 -1.33
C ARG A 162 -30.60 11.91 -2.80
N ARG A 163 -29.29 11.93 -3.10
CA ARG A 163 -28.81 11.92 -4.48
C ARG A 163 -29.32 10.70 -5.26
N HIS A 164 -29.34 9.54 -4.62
CA HIS A 164 -29.87 8.33 -5.25
C HIS A 164 -31.39 8.33 -5.36
N LEU A 165 -32.11 8.64 -4.26
CA LEU A 165 -33.58 8.46 -4.18
C LEU A 165 -34.37 9.62 -4.80
N GLU A 166 -33.85 10.85 -4.68
CA GLU A 166 -34.55 12.06 -5.17
C GLU A 166 -34.05 12.45 -6.57
N ASP A 167 -32.72 12.35 -6.81
CA ASP A 167 -32.11 12.79 -8.06
C ASP A 167 -31.82 11.64 -9.04
N ASN A 168 -32.15 10.39 -8.67
CA ASN A 168 -31.94 9.17 -9.47
C ASN A 168 -30.48 8.94 -9.90
N VAL A 169 -29.52 9.42 -9.15
CA VAL A 169 -28.09 9.15 -9.40
C VAL A 169 -27.80 7.69 -9.05
N SER A 170 -27.14 6.95 -9.94
CA SER A 170 -26.71 5.57 -9.67
C SER A 170 -25.71 5.55 -8.52
N TRP A 171 -25.71 4.51 -7.68
CA TRP A 171 -24.76 4.40 -6.58
C TRP A 171 -23.30 4.47 -7.04
N ARG A 172 -22.98 3.87 -8.19
CA ARG A 172 -21.64 3.87 -8.81
C ARG A 172 -21.18 5.27 -9.23
N ASP A 173 -22.10 6.21 -9.42
CA ASP A 173 -21.82 7.57 -9.86
C ASP A 173 -21.71 8.54 -8.66
N ILE A 174 -21.63 8.00 -7.45
CA ILE A 174 -21.42 8.74 -6.20
C ILE A 174 -20.11 8.31 -5.55
N ALA A 175 -19.24 9.29 -5.25
CA ALA A 175 -18.00 9.06 -4.50
C ALA A 175 -17.99 9.82 -3.17
N VAL A 176 -17.38 9.20 -2.17
CA VAL A 176 -17.05 9.83 -0.88
C VAL A 176 -15.55 9.85 -0.73
N ILE A 177 -14.99 11.05 -0.75
CA ILE A 177 -13.56 11.28 -0.58
C ILE A 177 -13.27 11.58 0.89
N VAL A 178 -12.35 10.83 1.48
CA VAL A 178 -11.89 11.01 2.85
C VAL A 178 -10.41 11.35 2.87
N ARG A 179 -9.93 11.94 3.95
CA ARG A 179 -8.54 12.36 4.07
C ARG A 179 -7.56 11.20 4.07
N SER A 180 -7.83 10.21 4.88
CA SER A 180 -6.90 9.10 5.13
C SER A 180 -7.57 7.75 4.98
N ILE A 181 -6.77 6.71 4.78
CA ILE A 181 -7.23 5.31 4.76
C ILE A 181 -7.96 4.95 6.06
N GLY A 182 -7.50 5.49 7.22
CA GLY A 182 -8.15 5.28 8.51
C GLY A 182 -9.60 5.79 8.58
N ASP A 183 -9.95 6.78 7.75
CA ASP A 183 -11.30 7.35 7.71
C ASP A 183 -12.27 6.56 6.81
N ILE A 184 -11.75 5.69 5.92
CA ILE A 184 -12.56 4.82 5.04
C ILE A 184 -13.47 3.91 5.87
N GLY A 185 -12.93 3.26 6.90
CA GLY A 185 -13.68 2.34 7.74
C GLY A 185 -14.88 2.99 8.45
N PRO A 186 -14.73 4.13 9.11
CA PRO A 186 -15.83 4.91 9.68
C PRO A 186 -16.89 5.32 8.65
N ALA A 187 -16.50 5.86 7.49
CA ALA A 187 -17.41 6.26 6.42
C ALA A 187 -18.21 5.06 5.89
N ARG A 188 -17.54 3.95 5.64
CA ARG A 188 -18.17 2.69 5.21
C ARG A 188 -19.23 2.21 6.20
N ARG A 189 -18.90 2.14 7.49
CA ARG A 189 -19.88 1.71 8.51
C ARG A 189 -21.10 2.61 8.54
N THR A 190 -20.90 3.91 8.35
CA THR A 190 -21.99 4.89 8.29
C THR A 190 -22.94 4.62 7.13
N LEU A 191 -22.40 4.44 5.93
CA LEU A 191 -23.20 4.22 4.72
C LEU A 191 -23.90 2.85 4.75
N LEU A 192 -23.19 1.78 5.15
CA LEU A 192 -23.80 0.46 5.30
C LEU A 192 -24.94 0.44 6.33
N ALA A 193 -24.78 1.14 7.47
CA ALA A 193 -25.85 1.26 8.48
C ALA A 193 -27.08 2.01 7.95
N ALA A 194 -26.88 2.87 6.94
CA ALA A 194 -27.97 3.58 6.25
C ALA A 194 -28.57 2.81 5.06
N GLY A 195 -28.13 1.56 4.83
CA GLY A 195 -28.60 0.71 3.73
C GLY A 195 -28.01 1.08 2.37
N VAL A 196 -26.90 1.83 2.33
CA VAL A 196 -26.22 2.22 1.10
C VAL A 196 -25.16 1.16 0.75
N PRO A 197 -25.18 0.57 -0.46
CA PRO A 197 -24.13 -0.32 -0.91
C PRO A 197 -22.83 0.46 -1.09
N VAL A 198 -21.71 -0.10 -0.61
CA VAL A 198 -20.40 0.57 -0.63
C VAL A 198 -19.37 -0.32 -1.29
N HIS A 199 -18.61 0.26 -2.21
CA HIS A 199 -17.41 -0.31 -2.80
C HIS A 199 -16.17 0.43 -2.28
N ILE A 200 -15.12 -0.32 -1.97
CA ILE A 200 -13.79 0.21 -1.67
C ILE A 200 -12.84 -0.53 -2.60
N SER A 201 -12.12 0.23 -3.40
CA SER A 201 -11.13 -0.39 -4.29
C SER A 201 -10.02 -1.05 -3.47
N PRO A 202 -9.61 -2.29 -3.77
CA PRO A 202 -8.46 -2.92 -3.12
C PRO A 202 -7.19 -2.10 -3.27
N THR A 203 -7.09 -1.29 -4.33
CA THR A 203 -5.96 -0.41 -4.61
C THR A 203 -5.86 0.80 -3.66
N ASP A 204 -6.89 1.10 -2.90
CA ASP A 204 -6.94 2.25 -1.98
C ASP A 204 -6.49 1.91 -0.55
N VAL A 205 -6.23 0.62 -0.28
CA VAL A 205 -5.74 0.17 1.03
C VAL A 205 -4.33 -0.37 0.86
N VAL A 206 -3.41 0.06 1.74
CA VAL A 206 -2.05 -0.50 1.77
C VAL A 206 -2.16 -2.01 1.94
N LEU A 207 -1.52 -2.75 1.04
CA LEU A 207 -1.65 -4.21 1.00
C LEU A 207 -1.25 -4.85 2.33
N ALA A 208 -0.16 -4.36 2.94
CA ALA A 208 0.33 -4.82 4.24
C ALA A 208 -0.66 -4.57 5.41
N GLU A 209 -1.58 -3.61 5.30
CA GLU A 209 -2.56 -3.31 6.34
C GLU A 209 -3.83 -4.17 6.25
N GLN A 210 -4.02 -4.89 5.16
CA GLN A 210 -5.12 -5.84 5.02
C GLN A 210 -4.99 -6.95 6.03
N ARG A 211 -6.04 -7.19 6.83
CA ARG A 211 -6.02 -8.15 7.94
C ARG A 211 -5.55 -9.55 7.53
N LEU A 212 -6.00 -10.02 6.37
CA LEU A 212 -5.63 -11.35 5.88
C LEU A 212 -4.20 -11.37 5.37
N VAL A 213 -3.80 -10.35 4.59
CA VAL A 213 -2.43 -10.20 4.10
C VAL A 213 -1.45 -10.13 5.26
N LYS A 214 -1.74 -9.29 6.28
CA LYS A 214 -0.92 -9.19 7.48
C LYS A 214 -0.72 -10.55 8.18
N ALA A 215 -1.79 -11.35 8.28
CA ALA A 215 -1.72 -12.67 8.90
C ALA A 215 -0.88 -13.66 8.06
N VAL A 216 -0.98 -13.62 6.74
CA VAL A 216 -0.17 -14.45 5.85
C VAL A 216 1.29 -13.99 5.85
N MET A 217 1.55 -12.68 5.80
CA MET A 217 2.90 -12.12 5.91
C MET A 217 3.58 -12.50 7.24
N LEU A 218 2.80 -12.53 8.33
CA LEU A 218 3.30 -12.99 9.62
C LEU A 218 3.64 -14.50 9.62
N ALA A 219 2.86 -15.33 8.91
CA ALA A 219 3.18 -16.74 8.71
C ALA A 219 4.44 -16.91 7.85
N LEU A 220 4.63 -16.13 6.77
CA LEU A 220 5.85 -16.15 5.97
C LEU A 220 7.06 -15.71 6.80
N ARG A 221 6.92 -14.67 7.60
CA ARG A 221 8.00 -14.20 8.50
C ARG A 221 8.41 -15.26 9.52
N ALA A 222 7.45 -16.05 10.03
CA ALA A 222 7.73 -17.16 10.93
C ALA A 222 8.55 -18.30 10.31
N LEU A 223 8.73 -18.31 8.98
CA LEU A 223 9.62 -19.26 8.30
C LEU A 223 11.11 -18.84 8.41
N GLU A 224 11.38 -17.53 8.46
CA GLU A 224 12.72 -16.95 8.42
C GLU A 224 13.23 -16.54 9.81
N THR A 225 12.32 -16.00 10.65
CA THR A 225 12.67 -15.41 11.94
C THR A 225 11.79 -15.91 13.06
N GLU A 226 12.31 -15.92 14.27
CA GLU A 226 11.50 -16.19 15.46
C GLU A 226 10.53 -15.02 15.73
N LEU A 227 9.25 -15.35 15.86
CA LEU A 227 8.24 -14.38 16.26
C LEU A 227 8.35 -14.04 17.74
N ASP A 228 8.15 -12.79 18.10
CA ASP A 228 7.99 -12.41 19.49
C ASP A 228 6.64 -12.92 20.07
N ALA A 229 6.40 -12.67 21.36
CA ALA A 229 5.20 -13.18 22.03
C ALA A 229 3.90 -12.54 21.50
N VAL A 230 3.95 -11.28 21.07
CA VAL A 230 2.79 -10.54 20.54
C VAL A 230 2.48 -11.02 19.14
N GLU A 231 3.49 -11.14 18.29
CA GLU A 231 3.39 -11.65 16.92
C GLU A 231 2.88 -13.11 16.90
N LEU A 232 3.38 -13.95 17.83
CA LEU A 232 2.93 -15.32 17.98
C LEU A 232 1.46 -15.38 18.40
N GLU A 233 1.02 -14.53 19.34
CA GLU A 233 -0.38 -14.40 19.72
C GLU A 233 -1.24 -13.96 18.52
N GLU A 234 -0.77 -12.99 17.73
CA GLU A 234 -1.46 -12.50 16.53
C GLU A 234 -1.58 -13.60 15.46
N LEU A 235 -0.53 -14.38 15.22
CA LEU A 235 -0.55 -15.52 14.29
C LEU A 235 -1.60 -16.55 14.70
N ILE A 236 -1.66 -16.87 15.99
CA ILE A 236 -2.56 -17.92 16.52
C ILE A 236 -4.00 -17.46 16.55
N THR A 237 -4.26 -16.21 16.96
CA THR A 237 -5.63 -15.65 17.03
C THR A 237 -6.11 -15.04 15.73
N GLY A 238 -5.21 -14.82 14.78
CA GLY A 238 -5.50 -14.28 13.45
C GLY A 238 -6.19 -15.30 12.52
N PRO A 239 -6.44 -14.90 11.27
CA PRO A 239 -7.11 -15.75 10.28
C PRO A 239 -6.43 -17.10 10.04
N VAL A 240 -5.10 -17.16 10.10
CA VAL A 240 -4.31 -18.37 9.87
C VAL A 240 -4.53 -19.39 11.01
N GLY A 241 -4.33 -18.98 12.26
CA GLY A 241 -4.50 -19.88 13.41
C GLY A 241 -5.97 -20.12 13.77
N GLY A 242 -6.79 -19.07 13.71
CA GLY A 242 -8.24 -19.14 13.96
C GLY A 242 -8.63 -19.45 15.42
N ALA A 243 -7.71 -19.27 16.37
CA ALA A 243 -8.00 -19.47 17.78
C ALA A 243 -8.74 -18.25 18.36
N ASP A 244 -9.73 -18.51 19.21
CA ASP A 244 -10.27 -17.45 20.04
C ASP A 244 -9.36 -17.20 21.27
N PRO A 245 -9.42 -16.01 21.89
CA PRO A 245 -8.55 -15.69 23.04
C PRO A 245 -8.71 -16.62 24.25
N VAL A 246 -9.86 -17.29 24.40
CA VAL A 246 -10.11 -18.22 25.50
C VAL A 246 -9.37 -19.53 25.23
N THR A 247 -9.45 -20.01 23.99
CA THR A 247 -8.75 -21.24 23.56
C THR A 247 -7.23 -21.03 23.65
N LEU A 248 -6.70 -19.89 23.21
CA LEU A 248 -5.27 -19.57 23.36
C LEU A 248 -4.85 -19.59 24.84
N ARG A 249 -5.61 -18.96 25.74
CA ARG A 249 -5.30 -18.95 27.17
C ARG A 249 -5.32 -20.38 27.77
N ARG A 250 -6.21 -21.24 27.29
CA ARG A 250 -6.26 -22.66 27.71
C ARG A 250 -5.05 -23.41 27.20
N LEU A 251 -4.70 -23.25 25.93
CA LEU A 251 -3.50 -23.82 25.31
C LEU A 251 -2.26 -23.46 26.13
N ILE A 252 -2.01 -22.16 26.37
CA ILE A 252 -0.87 -21.70 27.16
C ILE A 252 -0.87 -22.29 28.58
N ARG A 253 -2.03 -22.43 29.19
CA ARG A 253 -2.14 -23.06 30.51
C ARG A 253 -1.82 -24.55 30.47
N GLY A 254 -2.28 -25.26 29.44
CA GLY A 254 -1.94 -26.66 29.21
C GLY A 254 -0.44 -26.87 29.02
N LEU A 255 0.18 -26.06 28.17
CA LEU A 255 1.62 -26.10 27.93
C LEU A 255 2.45 -25.79 29.18
N ARG A 256 2.01 -24.85 30.02
CA ARG A 256 2.65 -24.62 31.34
C ARG A 256 2.55 -25.79 32.32
N ARG A 257 1.50 -26.58 32.22
CA ARG A 257 1.38 -27.80 33.03
C ARG A 257 2.28 -28.92 32.51
N TRP A 258 2.40 -28.98 31.18
CA TRP A 258 3.25 -29.96 30.50
C TRP A 258 4.75 -29.68 30.72
N LYS A 259 5.17 -28.37 30.64
CA LYS A 259 6.57 -27.92 30.81
C LYS A 259 6.62 -26.77 31.82
N PRO A 260 6.57 -27.03 33.14
CA PRO A 260 6.43 -25.98 34.17
C PRO A 260 7.63 -25.03 34.28
N GLU A 261 8.82 -25.48 33.87
CA GLU A 261 10.09 -24.75 33.92
C GLU A 261 10.19 -23.63 32.88
N GLN A 262 9.27 -23.61 31.91
CA GLN A 262 9.32 -22.67 30.78
C GLN A 262 8.04 -21.81 30.70
N ARG A 263 8.16 -20.62 30.11
CA ARG A 263 6.96 -19.81 29.80
C ARG A 263 6.14 -20.49 28.71
N GLY A 264 4.83 -20.52 28.85
CA GLY A 264 3.95 -21.22 27.89
C GLY A 264 4.05 -20.70 26.45
N MET A 265 4.36 -19.41 26.24
CA MET A 265 4.60 -18.87 24.88
C MET A 265 5.93 -19.36 24.30
N ASP A 266 6.96 -19.52 25.10
CA ASP A 266 8.26 -20.05 24.65
C ASP A 266 8.12 -21.54 24.31
N THR A 267 7.39 -22.30 25.16
CA THR A 267 7.03 -23.70 24.87
C THR A 267 6.23 -23.80 23.57
N LEU A 268 5.28 -22.90 23.36
CA LEU A 268 4.48 -22.86 22.12
C LEU A 268 5.36 -22.62 20.90
N ARG A 269 6.29 -21.68 20.98
CA ARG A 269 7.25 -21.38 19.89
C ARG A 269 8.09 -22.61 19.54
N GLU A 270 8.64 -23.32 20.53
CA GLU A 270 9.38 -24.55 20.31
C GLU A 270 8.54 -25.61 19.59
N LEU A 271 7.29 -25.77 19.98
CA LEU A 271 6.38 -26.75 19.39
C LEU A 271 5.98 -26.42 17.95
N LEU A 272 6.09 -25.21 17.50
CA LEU A 272 5.85 -24.84 16.08
C LEU A 272 6.97 -25.29 15.15
N VAL A 273 8.14 -25.61 15.68
CA VAL A 273 9.30 -26.05 14.91
C VAL A 273 9.62 -27.53 15.13
N GLY A 274 9.58 -27.97 16.40
CA GLY A 274 9.97 -29.33 16.83
C GLY A 274 8.90 -30.40 16.55
N GLU A 275 9.11 -31.62 17.03
CA GLU A 275 8.11 -32.66 17.00
C GLU A 275 7.01 -32.38 18.04
N LEU A 276 5.77 -32.82 17.75
CA LEU A 276 4.69 -32.76 18.73
C LEU A 276 4.80 -33.93 19.69
N PRO A 277 4.95 -33.66 20.98
CA PRO A 277 4.92 -34.74 21.99
C PRO A 277 3.49 -35.20 22.23
N ASP A 278 3.37 -36.31 22.97
CA ASP A 278 2.10 -36.69 23.62
C ASP A 278 1.87 -35.77 24.81
N PHE A 279 0.77 -35.04 24.80
CA PHE A 279 0.40 -34.13 25.89
C PHE A 279 -0.34 -34.80 27.04
N ASN A 280 -0.54 -36.13 26.99
CA ASN A 280 -1.20 -36.91 28.06
C ASN A 280 -2.51 -36.25 28.56
N ASP A 281 -3.41 -35.91 27.67
CA ASP A 281 -4.72 -35.28 27.95
C ASP A 281 -4.63 -33.88 28.61
N LEU A 282 -3.47 -33.24 28.62
CA LEU A 282 -3.31 -31.86 29.12
C LEU A 282 -3.87 -30.79 28.16
N LEU A 283 -4.00 -31.14 26.90
CA LEU A 283 -4.64 -30.32 25.86
C LEU A 283 -5.92 -31.01 25.38
N THR A 284 -6.88 -30.23 24.98
CA THR A 284 -8.09 -30.72 24.33
C THR A 284 -7.87 -30.88 22.83
N GLU A 285 -8.67 -31.70 22.13
CA GLU A 285 -8.63 -31.85 20.67
C GLU A 285 -8.65 -30.49 19.93
N ARG A 286 -9.37 -29.49 20.47
CA ARG A 286 -9.45 -28.15 19.88
C ARG A 286 -8.13 -27.41 19.97
N GLU A 287 -7.42 -27.52 21.08
CA GLU A 287 -6.10 -26.89 21.29
C GLU A 287 -5.04 -27.58 20.45
N GLU A 288 -5.09 -28.91 20.35
CA GLU A 288 -4.20 -29.68 19.49
C GLU A 288 -4.45 -29.39 18.00
N ALA A 289 -5.71 -29.26 17.60
CA ALA A 289 -6.07 -28.90 16.22
C ALA A 289 -5.51 -27.52 15.78
N ILE A 290 -5.43 -26.55 16.72
CA ILE A 290 -4.83 -25.25 16.45
C ILE A 290 -3.31 -25.39 16.22
N LEU A 291 -2.63 -26.14 17.10
CA LEU A 291 -1.21 -26.44 16.95
C LEU A 291 -0.93 -27.14 15.61
N ALA A 292 -1.69 -28.19 15.30
CA ALA A 292 -1.55 -28.97 14.08
C ALA A 292 -1.75 -28.08 12.82
N ARG A 293 -2.76 -27.19 12.86
CA ARG A 293 -3.02 -26.25 11.74
C ARG A 293 -1.86 -25.32 11.49
N ILE A 294 -1.38 -24.61 12.51
CA ILE A 294 -0.29 -23.64 12.33
C ILE A 294 0.99 -24.37 11.91
N ARG A 295 1.27 -25.51 12.51
CA ARG A 295 2.42 -26.34 12.10
C ARG A 295 2.33 -26.79 10.66
N GLY A 296 1.14 -27.21 10.20
CA GLY A 296 0.90 -27.59 8.81
C GLY A 296 1.24 -26.45 7.85
N VAL A 297 0.77 -25.24 8.17
CA VAL A 297 1.06 -24.03 7.38
C VAL A 297 2.58 -23.74 7.34
N LEU A 298 3.22 -23.74 8.51
CA LEU A 298 4.66 -23.46 8.58
C LEU A 298 5.51 -24.59 7.97
N SER A 299 5.08 -25.84 8.06
CA SER A 299 5.76 -26.96 7.41
C SER A 299 5.72 -26.85 5.90
N ALA A 300 4.54 -26.55 5.31
CA ALA A 300 4.39 -26.36 3.87
C ALA A 300 5.32 -25.28 3.33
N GLY A 301 5.39 -24.13 4.02
CA GLY A 301 6.31 -23.06 3.62
C GLY A 301 7.79 -23.44 3.75
N ARG A 302 8.19 -24.13 4.85
CA ARG A 302 9.58 -24.60 5.01
C ARG A 302 9.96 -25.66 3.98
N ASP A 303 9.03 -26.52 3.61
CA ASP A 303 9.25 -27.56 2.60
C ASP A 303 9.48 -26.91 1.23
N ALA A 304 8.69 -25.90 0.87
CA ALA A 304 8.89 -25.11 -0.34
C ALA A 304 10.25 -24.40 -0.34
N LEU A 305 10.63 -23.75 0.76
CA LEU A 305 11.94 -23.10 0.88
C LEU A 305 13.11 -24.10 0.73
N ARG A 306 13.01 -25.29 1.30
CA ARG A 306 14.03 -26.33 1.18
C ARG A 306 14.21 -26.84 -0.25
N THR A 307 13.17 -26.82 -1.05
CA THR A 307 13.25 -27.21 -2.49
C THR A 307 13.76 -26.08 -3.37
N GLY A 308 14.01 -24.88 -2.80
CA GLY A 308 14.46 -23.72 -3.57
C GLY A 308 13.34 -23.05 -4.36
N ALA A 309 12.11 -23.18 -3.91
CA ALA A 309 10.94 -22.57 -4.55
C ALA A 309 11.04 -21.03 -4.57
N ALA A 310 10.51 -20.42 -5.61
CA ALA A 310 10.41 -18.96 -5.72
C ALA A 310 9.45 -18.40 -4.64
N VAL A 311 9.55 -17.10 -4.36
CA VAL A 311 8.72 -16.42 -3.34
C VAL A 311 7.23 -16.66 -3.55
N GLU A 312 6.78 -16.58 -4.79
CA GLU A 312 5.38 -16.81 -5.17
C GLU A 312 4.93 -18.25 -4.85
N GLU A 313 5.79 -19.23 -5.12
CA GLU A 313 5.50 -20.64 -4.82
C GLU A 313 5.46 -20.91 -3.32
N VAL A 314 6.36 -20.30 -2.53
CA VAL A 314 6.33 -20.39 -1.06
C VAL A 314 5.04 -19.77 -0.52
N LEU A 315 4.65 -18.60 -1.03
CA LEU A 315 3.39 -17.95 -0.68
C LEU A 315 2.19 -18.84 -1.00
N TRP A 316 2.22 -19.51 -2.16
CA TRP A 316 1.15 -20.42 -2.60
C TRP A 316 1.00 -21.62 -1.66
N GLU A 317 2.09 -22.28 -1.31
CA GLU A 317 2.08 -23.43 -0.41
C GLU A 317 1.58 -23.06 0.99
N VAL A 318 2.04 -21.91 1.51
CA VAL A 318 1.54 -21.36 2.77
C VAL A 318 0.04 -21.08 2.69
N TRP A 319 -0.41 -20.41 1.64
CA TRP A 319 -1.81 -20.06 1.42
C TRP A 319 -2.71 -21.30 1.35
N GLN A 320 -2.36 -22.28 0.53
CA GLN A 320 -3.11 -23.55 0.41
C GLN A 320 -3.21 -24.28 1.75
N ALA A 321 -2.10 -24.36 2.49
CA ALA A 321 -2.07 -25.05 3.78
C ALA A 321 -2.98 -24.39 4.83
N THR A 322 -3.36 -23.11 4.68
CA THR A 322 -4.33 -22.46 5.56
C THR A 322 -5.76 -22.97 5.37
N GLY A 323 -6.12 -23.46 4.18
CA GLY A 323 -7.48 -23.79 3.76
C GLY A 323 -8.46 -22.60 3.80
N LEU A 324 -7.93 -21.37 3.78
CA LEU A 324 -8.75 -20.16 3.81
C LEU A 324 -9.39 -19.86 2.45
N ASP A 325 -8.76 -20.27 1.37
CA ASP A 325 -9.25 -20.15 -0.01
C ASP A 325 -10.67 -20.70 -0.15
N THR A 326 -10.85 -21.96 0.16
CA THR A 326 -12.14 -22.67 0.09
C THR A 326 -13.18 -22.06 1.02
N ARG A 327 -12.77 -21.66 2.24
CA ARG A 327 -13.66 -21.07 3.24
C ARG A 327 -14.15 -19.69 2.83
N LEU A 328 -13.24 -18.84 2.32
CA LEU A 328 -13.57 -17.50 1.86
C LEU A 328 -14.42 -17.55 0.58
N GLN A 329 -14.08 -18.41 -0.38
CA GLN A 329 -14.90 -18.62 -1.57
C GLN A 329 -16.33 -19.05 -1.22
N ALA A 330 -16.48 -20.00 -0.31
CA ALA A 330 -17.81 -20.40 0.14
C ALA A 330 -18.56 -19.29 0.89
N ALA A 331 -17.86 -18.41 1.61
CA ALA A 331 -18.47 -17.26 2.26
C ALA A 331 -18.88 -16.19 1.24
N ALA A 332 -18.04 -15.90 0.27
CA ALA A 332 -18.29 -14.97 -0.82
C ALA A 332 -19.55 -15.35 -1.61
N LEU A 333 -19.66 -16.62 -2.01
CA LEU A 333 -20.83 -17.15 -2.72
C LEU A 333 -22.15 -17.10 -1.93
N ARG A 334 -22.09 -17.09 -0.60
CA ARG A 334 -23.27 -16.92 0.25
C ARG A 334 -23.77 -15.48 0.30
N GLY A 335 -22.93 -14.52 -0.08
CA GLY A 335 -23.29 -13.11 -0.09
C GLY A 335 -23.47 -12.46 1.29
N GLY A 336 -24.10 -11.29 1.30
CA GLY A 336 -24.30 -10.49 2.50
C GLY A 336 -23.00 -9.82 2.99
N ALA A 337 -23.02 -9.21 4.18
CA ALA A 337 -21.87 -8.48 4.72
C ALA A 337 -20.63 -9.37 4.91
N ALA A 338 -20.84 -10.62 5.31
CA ALA A 338 -19.75 -11.61 5.48
C ALA A 338 -19.18 -12.03 4.11
N GLY A 339 -20.04 -12.21 3.10
CA GLY A 339 -19.62 -12.51 1.73
C GLY A 339 -18.80 -11.37 1.12
N SER A 340 -19.28 -10.14 1.24
CA SER A 340 -18.53 -8.97 0.76
C SER A 340 -17.20 -8.76 1.49
N GLN A 341 -17.05 -9.21 2.74
CA GLN A 341 -15.75 -9.20 3.41
C GLN A 341 -14.85 -10.30 2.86
N ALA A 342 -15.40 -11.49 2.61
CA ALA A 342 -14.65 -12.61 2.04
C ALA A 342 -14.16 -12.28 0.61
N ASP A 343 -14.96 -11.61 -0.22
CA ASP A 343 -14.55 -11.12 -1.54
C ASP A 343 -13.34 -10.20 -1.42
N ARG A 344 -13.39 -9.21 -0.53
CA ARG A 344 -12.25 -8.29 -0.32
C ARG A 344 -11.00 -8.99 0.19
N ASP A 345 -11.17 -9.97 1.07
CA ASP A 345 -10.04 -10.75 1.59
C ASP A 345 -9.40 -11.57 0.45
N LEU A 346 -10.20 -12.12 -0.48
CA LEU A 346 -9.71 -12.80 -1.67
C LEU A 346 -9.03 -11.84 -2.65
N ASP A 347 -9.62 -10.67 -2.90
CA ASP A 347 -9.02 -9.62 -3.76
C ASP A 347 -7.65 -9.17 -3.20
N ALA A 348 -7.54 -9.00 -1.88
CA ALA A 348 -6.30 -8.65 -1.25
C ALA A 348 -5.23 -9.76 -1.38
N MET A 349 -5.63 -11.01 -1.32
CA MET A 349 -4.72 -12.14 -1.58
C MET A 349 -4.28 -12.19 -3.04
N MET A 350 -5.18 -11.97 -3.99
CA MET A 350 -4.80 -11.88 -5.40
C MET A 350 -3.78 -10.77 -5.64
N ALA A 351 -3.99 -9.59 -5.05
CA ALA A 351 -3.03 -8.49 -5.14
C ALA A 351 -1.66 -8.84 -4.50
N LEU A 352 -1.64 -9.64 -3.44
CA LEU A 352 -0.40 -10.13 -2.84
C LEU A 352 0.32 -11.12 -3.76
N PHE A 353 -0.40 -12.01 -4.44
CA PHE A 353 0.18 -12.92 -5.45
C PHE A 353 0.74 -12.15 -6.64
N ASP A 354 -0.01 -11.18 -7.18
CA ASP A 354 0.47 -10.32 -8.27
C ASP A 354 1.76 -9.59 -7.86
N ALA A 355 1.80 -9.05 -6.64
CA ALA A 355 3.00 -8.41 -6.11
C ALA A 355 4.18 -9.39 -5.95
N ALA A 356 3.93 -10.63 -5.55
CA ALA A 356 4.96 -11.66 -5.43
C ALA A 356 5.50 -12.10 -6.80
N GLY A 357 4.63 -12.27 -7.80
CA GLY A 357 5.01 -12.56 -9.18
C GLY A 357 5.85 -11.45 -9.79
N ASP A 358 5.38 -10.20 -9.72
CA ASP A 358 6.12 -9.02 -10.17
C ASP A 358 7.49 -8.88 -9.48
N TYR A 359 7.54 -9.20 -8.19
CA TYR A 359 8.77 -9.15 -7.42
C TYR A 359 9.77 -10.23 -7.85
N ALA A 360 9.29 -11.46 -8.05
CA ALA A 360 10.11 -12.58 -8.51
C ALA A 360 10.63 -12.37 -9.94
N GLU A 361 9.80 -11.83 -10.84
CA GLU A 361 10.23 -11.49 -12.21
C GLU A 361 11.36 -10.44 -12.24
N ARG A 362 11.22 -9.39 -11.43
CA ARG A 362 12.23 -8.32 -11.37
C ARG A 362 13.48 -8.71 -10.61
N ARG A 363 13.39 -9.66 -9.69
CA ARG A 363 14.46 -10.09 -8.79
C ARG A 363 14.50 -11.60 -8.62
N PRO A 364 14.94 -12.36 -9.63
CA PRO A 364 14.90 -13.83 -9.60
C PRO A 364 15.67 -14.49 -8.45
N SER A 365 16.64 -13.78 -7.84
CA SER A 365 17.43 -14.25 -6.71
C SER A 365 17.01 -13.65 -5.37
N ALA A 366 15.86 -13.00 -5.30
CA ALA A 366 15.42 -12.35 -4.07
C ALA A 366 15.02 -13.37 -3.00
N SER A 367 15.40 -13.08 -1.76
CA SER A 367 15.00 -13.89 -0.60
C SER A 367 13.56 -13.59 -0.18
N LEU A 368 12.94 -14.54 0.53
CA LEU A 368 11.65 -14.34 1.15
C LEU A 368 11.66 -13.16 2.13
N GLU A 369 12.74 -12.99 2.89
CA GLU A 369 12.92 -11.86 3.82
C GLU A 369 12.85 -10.50 3.10
N SER A 370 13.52 -10.39 1.95
CA SER A 370 13.52 -9.14 1.17
C SER A 370 12.15 -8.84 0.55
N PHE A 371 11.37 -9.86 0.22
CA PHE A 371 9.98 -9.69 -0.21
C PHE A 371 9.08 -9.23 0.95
N ILE A 372 9.21 -9.85 2.12
CA ILE A 372 8.46 -9.45 3.32
C ILE A 372 8.71 -7.97 3.63
N LEU A 373 9.97 -7.55 3.63
CA LEU A 373 10.35 -6.16 3.84
C LEU A 373 9.73 -5.24 2.78
N HIS A 374 9.84 -5.63 1.50
CA HIS A 374 9.28 -4.87 0.38
C HIS A 374 7.77 -4.62 0.54
N ILE A 375 6.99 -5.64 0.90
CA ILE A 375 5.54 -5.49 1.11
C ILE A 375 5.25 -4.66 2.37
N THR A 376 6.00 -4.87 3.45
CA THR A 376 5.78 -4.18 4.73
C THR A 376 6.11 -2.69 4.66
N GLU A 377 7.13 -2.32 3.88
CA GLU A 377 7.56 -0.92 3.66
C GLU A 377 6.75 -0.19 2.59
N GLN A 378 5.85 -0.87 1.88
CA GLN A 378 4.94 -0.23 0.95
C GLN A 378 3.92 0.64 1.71
N GLU A 379 4.20 1.92 1.83
CA GLU A 379 3.27 2.91 2.42
C GLU A 379 2.10 3.27 1.49
N LEU A 380 2.09 2.79 0.24
CA LEU A 380 1.18 3.22 -0.80
C LEU A 380 0.44 2.06 -1.43
N PRO A 381 -0.85 2.26 -1.78
CA PRO A 381 -1.62 1.26 -2.50
C PRO A 381 -0.92 0.85 -3.80
N THR A 382 -0.78 -0.43 -4.03
CA THR A 382 -0.30 -0.96 -5.31
C THR A 382 -1.31 -0.61 -6.40
N GLY A 383 -0.92 0.24 -7.35
CA GLY A 383 -1.78 0.72 -8.43
C GLY A 383 -2.13 -0.31 -9.51
N VAL A 384 -2.32 -1.57 -9.16
CA VAL A 384 -2.80 -2.60 -10.08
C VAL A 384 -4.27 -2.36 -10.34
N ARG A 385 -4.56 -1.68 -11.44
CA ARG A 385 -5.93 -1.49 -11.95
C ARG A 385 -6.40 -2.80 -12.55
N ASP A 386 -7.25 -3.53 -11.84
CA ASP A 386 -8.05 -4.56 -12.50
C ASP A 386 -9.11 -3.88 -13.38
N ARG A 387 -8.82 -3.84 -14.69
CA ARG A 387 -9.72 -3.26 -15.72
C ARG A 387 -10.84 -4.21 -16.14
N ARG A 388 -11.00 -5.38 -15.52
CA ARG A 388 -11.82 -6.47 -16.03
C ARG A 388 -13.08 -6.76 -15.24
N SER A 389 -13.22 -6.33 -14.01
CA SER A 389 -14.46 -6.51 -13.26
C SER A 389 -15.43 -5.36 -13.51
N ALA A 390 -16.67 -5.68 -13.84
CA ALA A 390 -17.75 -4.68 -13.87
C ALA A 390 -17.88 -4.08 -12.46
N LEU A 391 -17.69 -2.76 -12.34
CA LEU A 391 -17.86 -2.05 -11.07
C LEU A 391 -19.27 -2.32 -10.54
N PRO A 392 -19.42 -2.75 -9.29
CA PRO A 392 -20.73 -2.95 -8.69
C PRO A 392 -21.49 -1.61 -8.62
N ASP A 393 -22.81 -1.65 -8.68
CA ASP A 393 -23.61 -0.45 -8.41
C ASP A 393 -23.58 -0.13 -6.92
N ALA A 394 -22.53 0.56 -6.49
CA ALA A 394 -22.21 0.87 -5.10
C ALA A 394 -21.44 2.19 -5.01
N VAL A 395 -21.66 2.92 -3.91
CA VAL A 395 -20.94 4.17 -3.60
C VAL A 395 -19.47 3.86 -3.34
N GLU A 396 -18.61 4.59 -4.00
CA GLU A 396 -17.18 4.42 -3.82
C GLU A 396 -16.64 5.31 -2.70
N ILE A 397 -15.84 4.73 -1.79
CA ILE A 397 -15.15 5.48 -0.74
C ILE A 397 -13.65 5.36 -1.01
N LEU A 398 -12.98 6.51 -1.13
CA LEU A 398 -11.57 6.57 -1.49
C LEU A 398 -10.89 7.80 -0.87
N THR A 399 -9.57 7.84 -0.95
CA THR A 399 -8.79 9.04 -0.62
C THR A 399 -8.67 9.97 -1.82
N ALA A 400 -8.24 11.21 -1.60
CA ALA A 400 -8.00 12.16 -2.70
C ALA A 400 -7.00 11.60 -3.75
N HIS A 401 -5.99 10.85 -3.31
CA HIS A 401 -5.01 10.21 -4.20
C HIS A 401 -5.64 9.09 -5.06
N GLY A 402 -6.57 8.34 -4.50
CA GLY A 402 -7.33 7.30 -5.24
C GLY A 402 -8.33 7.88 -6.25
N ALA A 403 -8.69 9.16 -6.10
CA ALA A 403 -9.62 9.85 -6.99
C ALA A 403 -8.98 10.37 -8.29
N VAL A 404 -7.65 10.38 -8.37
CA VAL A 404 -6.93 10.93 -9.54
C VAL A 404 -7.31 10.17 -10.83
N GLY A 405 -7.70 10.92 -11.85
CA GLY A 405 -8.09 10.38 -13.16
C GLY A 405 -9.46 9.70 -13.18
N ARG A 406 -10.30 9.90 -12.15
CA ARG A 406 -11.65 9.31 -12.03
C ARG A 406 -12.73 10.39 -11.98
N GLU A 407 -13.94 10.01 -12.34
CA GLU A 407 -15.09 10.91 -12.46
C GLU A 407 -16.33 10.30 -11.87
N TRP A 408 -17.15 11.13 -11.21
CA TRP A 408 -18.46 10.77 -10.68
C TRP A 408 -19.45 11.94 -10.89
N ASP A 409 -20.73 11.66 -10.94
CA ASP A 409 -21.78 12.68 -10.95
C ASP A 409 -21.78 13.49 -9.64
N THR A 410 -21.64 12.77 -8.53
CA THR A 410 -21.68 13.38 -7.19
C THR A 410 -20.43 13.02 -6.40
N VAL A 411 -19.69 14.02 -5.96
CA VAL A 411 -18.51 13.86 -5.10
C VAL A 411 -18.76 14.53 -3.76
N ILE A 412 -18.58 13.77 -2.68
CA ILE A 412 -18.71 14.25 -1.30
C ILE A 412 -17.34 14.21 -0.63
N VAL A 413 -16.76 15.36 -0.33
CA VAL A 413 -15.51 15.46 0.43
C VAL A 413 -15.86 15.56 1.90
N ALA A 414 -15.56 14.52 2.67
CA ALA A 414 -16.00 14.38 4.04
C ALA A 414 -14.86 14.60 5.06
N GLY A 415 -15.13 15.41 6.10
CA GLY A 415 -14.18 15.60 7.20
C GLY A 415 -13.14 16.68 6.97
N VAL A 416 -13.39 17.63 6.08
CA VAL A 416 -12.56 18.83 5.92
C VAL A 416 -12.63 19.65 7.20
N GLN A 417 -11.48 19.92 7.81
CA GLN A 417 -11.39 20.61 9.10
C GLN A 417 -10.08 21.38 9.18
N GLU A 418 -10.13 22.61 9.67
CA GLU A 418 -8.94 23.46 9.89
C GLU A 418 -7.85 22.72 10.68
N GLY A 419 -6.61 22.84 10.22
CA GLY A 419 -5.45 22.19 10.83
C GLY A 419 -5.41 20.65 10.67
N THR A 420 -6.41 20.07 10.02
CA THR A 420 -6.47 18.63 9.75
C THR A 420 -6.49 18.33 8.25
N TRP A 421 -7.34 19.02 7.50
CA TRP A 421 -7.40 18.88 6.04
C TRP A 421 -7.89 20.18 5.39
N PRO A 422 -7.04 20.88 4.62
CA PRO A 422 -5.64 20.55 4.34
C PRO A 422 -4.77 20.59 5.60
N SER A 423 -3.70 19.77 5.60
CA SER A 423 -2.69 19.82 6.66
C SER A 423 -1.79 21.02 6.37
N VAL A 424 -1.79 21.99 7.26
CA VAL A 424 -1.00 23.24 7.16
C VAL A 424 0.24 23.16 8.05
N GLY A 425 0.46 22.05 8.72
CA GLY A 425 1.52 21.88 9.71
C GLY A 425 2.67 21.03 9.19
N GLU A 426 3.85 21.32 9.72
CA GLU A 426 5.00 20.44 9.68
C GLU A 426 4.55 19.07 10.18
N THR A 427 4.80 17.99 9.44
CA THR A 427 4.43 16.63 9.85
C THR A 427 5.24 16.14 11.01
N GLY A 428 5.96 16.99 11.73
CA GLY A 428 6.79 16.61 12.88
C GLY A 428 7.73 15.44 12.59
N SER A 429 8.08 15.24 11.30
CA SER A 429 8.98 14.18 10.89
C SER A 429 10.36 14.46 11.47
N LEU A 430 11.00 13.42 11.98
CA LEU A 430 12.33 13.48 12.58
C LEU A 430 13.37 14.10 11.63
N PHE A 431 13.07 14.16 10.34
CA PHE A 431 13.96 14.55 9.26
C PHE A 431 13.60 15.88 8.57
N GLY A 432 12.54 16.58 9.03
CA GLY A 432 12.11 17.85 8.40
C GLY A 432 11.86 17.69 6.90
N GLN A 433 11.08 16.69 6.51
CA GLN A 433 10.83 16.34 5.10
C GLN A 433 10.01 17.37 4.34
N GLU A 434 9.47 18.34 5.03
CA GLU A 434 8.63 19.41 4.49
C GLU A 434 9.44 20.64 4.04
N ASP A 435 10.67 20.75 4.46
CA ASP A 435 11.61 21.79 4.04
C ASP A 435 12.37 21.34 2.78
#